data_bd6fbab4fddae8a2cc7a5c5fbad51c9d
#
_entry.id   bd6fbab4fddae8a2cc7a5c5fbad51c9d
#
_cell.length_a   1.000
_cell.length_b   1.000
_cell.length_c   1.000
_cell.angle_alpha   90.00
_cell.angle_beta   90.00
_cell.angle_gamma   90.00
#
_symmetry.space_group_name_H-M   'P 1'
#
loop_
_entity.id
_entity.type
_entity.pdbx_description
1 polymer ?
#
loop_
_entity_poly.entity_id
_entity_poly.type
_entity_poly.pdbx_seq_one_letter_code
_entity_poly.pdbx_strand_id
1 'polypeptide(L)'
;MVRFLVLYDRPQDVQAFERHYREVHVPLAKQLPGLRRYSISRNIAAVRGGDPYFLVGELEWDDMASLRRAFESDEGKATAADMQNLAGGGVRSMVFELEDL
;
A
#
# COMPACT_ATOMS: atom_id res chain seq x y z
N MET A 1 12.81 11.41 3.09
CA MET A 1 11.60 10.69 2.61
C MET A 1 11.47 9.36 3.32
N VAL A 2 10.28 9.00 3.66
CA VAL A 2 9.96 7.68 4.18
C VAL A 2 8.95 7.01 3.24
N ARG A 3 9.00 5.69 3.18
CA ARG A 3 8.15 4.89 2.31
C ARG A 3 7.41 3.84 3.11
N PHE A 4 6.11 3.75 2.85
CA PHE A 4 5.26 2.67 3.34
C PHE A 4 5.01 1.72 2.17
N LEU A 5 5.41 0.47 2.34
CA LEU A 5 5.36 -0.54 1.30
C LEU A 5 4.34 -1.60 1.69
N VAL A 6 3.43 -1.92 0.78
CA VAL A 6 2.41 -2.94 0.99
C VAL A 6 2.52 -3.99 -0.09
N LEU A 7 2.67 -5.25 0.33
CA LEU A 7 2.92 -6.38 -0.56
C LEU A 7 1.76 -7.36 -0.44
N TYR A 8 1.00 -7.51 -1.53
CA TYR A 8 -0.16 -8.38 -1.56
C TYR A 8 0.16 -9.68 -2.28
N ASP A 9 -0.16 -10.80 -1.64
CA ASP A 9 -0.16 -12.09 -2.31
C ASP A 9 -1.38 -12.21 -3.23
N ARG A 10 -1.35 -13.17 -4.15
CA ARG A 10 -2.44 -13.33 -5.10
C ARG A 10 -3.75 -13.63 -4.38
N PRO A 11 -4.80 -12.81 -4.60
CA PRO A 11 -6.09 -13.06 -3.98
C PRO A 11 -6.81 -14.23 -4.66
N GLN A 12 -7.76 -14.83 -3.94
CA GLN A 12 -8.58 -15.90 -4.51
C GLN A 12 -9.43 -15.40 -5.66
N ASP A 13 -10.05 -14.23 -5.49
CA ASP A 13 -10.87 -13.60 -6.53
C ASP A 13 -10.17 -12.31 -7.00
N VAL A 14 -9.40 -12.45 -8.07
CA VAL A 14 -8.60 -11.36 -8.62
C VAL A 14 -9.48 -10.19 -9.08
N GLN A 15 -10.59 -10.47 -9.73
CA GLN A 15 -11.46 -9.42 -10.26
C GLN A 15 -12.10 -8.62 -9.11
N ALA A 16 -12.58 -9.31 -8.08
CA ALA A 16 -13.17 -8.65 -6.93
C ALA A 16 -12.13 -7.81 -6.18
N PHE A 17 -10.91 -8.35 -6.02
CA PHE A 17 -9.81 -7.62 -5.40
C PHE A 17 -9.49 -6.33 -6.18
N GLU A 18 -9.30 -6.44 -7.48
CA GLU A 18 -8.93 -5.30 -8.31
C GLU A 18 -10.01 -4.22 -8.32
N ARG A 19 -11.27 -4.63 -8.39
CA ARG A 19 -12.39 -3.69 -8.35
C ARG A 19 -12.42 -2.94 -7.03
N HIS A 20 -12.36 -3.66 -5.91
CA HIS A 20 -12.38 -3.03 -4.59
C HIS A 20 -11.15 -2.13 -4.39
N TYR A 21 -9.99 -2.61 -4.78
CA TYR A 21 -8.75 -1.84 -4.65
C TYR A 21 -8.85 -0.51 -5.39
N ARG A 22 -9.29 -0.54 -6.65
CA ARG A 22 -9.38 0.65 -7.49
C ARG A 22 -10.51 1.58 -7.09
N GLU A 23 -11.67 1.02 -6.79
CA GLU A 23 -12.87 1.83 -6.55
C GLU A 23 -13.00 2.33 -5.13
N VAL A 24 -12.45 1.61 -4.16
CA VAL A 24 -12.61 1.92 -2.73
C VAL A 24 -11.28 2.28 -2.09
N HIS A 25 -10.29 1.40 -2.16
CA HIS A 25 -9.05 1.58 -1.41
C HIS A 25 -8.21 2.75 -1.91
N VAL A 26 -8.03 2.86 -3.22
CA VAL A 26 -7.22 3.95 -3.81
C VAL A 26 -7.78 5.32 -3.45
N PRO A 27 -9.10 5.58 -3.59
CA PRO A 27 -9.65 6.87 -3.16
C PRO A 27 -9.45 7.17 -1.69
N LEU A 28 -9.56 6.17 -0.81
CA LEU A 28 -9.30 6.35 0.63
C LEU A 28 -7.84 6.73 0.86
N ALA A 29 -6.91 5.97 0.30
CA ALA A 29 -5.49 6.19 0.49
C ALA A 29 -5.04 7.56 -0.04
N LYS A 30 -5.63 8.02 -1.13
CA LYS A 30 -5.30 9.34 -1.70
C LYS A 30 -5.67 10.50 -0.79
N GLN A 31 -6.52 10.30 0.19
CA GLN A 31 -6.92 11.33 1.15
C GLN A 31 -6.00 11.40 2.36
N LEU A 32 -5.02 10.51 2.48
CA LEU A 32 -4.09 10.51 3.61
C LEU A 32 -3.34 11.85 3.67
N PRO A 33 -3.36 12.52 4.84
CA PRO A 33 -2.72 13.83 4.96
C PRO A 33 -1.21 13.73 4.78
N GLY A 34 -0.64 14.72 4.12
CA GLY A 34 0.80 14.81 3.88
C GLY A 34 1.34 13.83 2.85
N LEU A 35 0.51 13.01 2.25
CA LEU A 35 0.93 12.04 1.24
C LEU A 35 1.57 12.77 0.06
N ARG A 36 2.80 12.38 -0.27
CA ARG A 36 3.56 12.98 -1.38
C ARG A 36 3.40 12.19 -2.67
N ARG A 37 3.33 10.87 -2.55
CA ARG A 37 3.24 10.01 -3.72
C ARG A 37 2.56 8.71 -3.34
N TYR A 38 1.72 8.20 -4.22
CA TYR A 38 1.12 6.89 -4.13
C TYR A 38 1.21 6.24 -5.50
N SER A 39 1.87 5.10 -5.56
CA SER A 39 2.01 4.33 -6.80
C SER A 39 1.80 2.85 -6.52
N ILE A 40 1.41 2.13 -7.54
CA ILE A 40 1.26 0.69 -7.48
C ILE A 40 2.02 0.04 -8.62
N SER A 41 2.41 -1.19 -8.40
CA SER A 41 3.13 -1.97 -9.40
C SER A 41 2.25 -2.34 -10.59
N ARG A 42 2.91 -2.56 -11.72
CA ARG A 42 2.31 -3.17 -12.92
C ARG A 42 3.29 -4.21 -13.45
N ASN A 43 2.75 -5.36 -13.83
CA ASN A 43 3.54 -6.39 -14.52
C ASN A 43 4.80 -6.79 -13.74
N ILE A 44 4.62 -7.17 -12.47
CA ILE A 44 5.75 -7.62 -11.65
C ILE A 44 6.35 -8.87 -12.26
N ALA A 45 7.68 -8.89 -12.41
CA ALA A 45 8.43 -10.05 -12.87
C ALA A 45 9.42 -10.45 -11.80
N ALA A 46 9.51 -11.74 -11.51
CA ALA A 46 10.53 -12.24 -10.59
C ALA A 46 11.88 -12.25 -11.31
N VAL A 47 12.87 -11.66 -10.65
CA VAL A 47 14.26 -11.70 -11.15
C VAL A 47 15.01 -12.84 -10.48
N ARG A 48 14.76 -13.03 -9.19
CA ARG A 48 15.40 -14.08 -8.38
C ARG A 48 14.49 -14.41 -7.21
N GLY A 49 14.49 -15.65 -6.77
CA GLY A 49 13.68 -16.11 -5.66
C GLY A 49 12.41 -16.80 -6.13
N GLY A 50 11.39 -16.83 -5.28
CA GLY A 50 10.14 -17.52 -5.57
C GLY A 50 9.17 -16.70 -6.41
N ASP A 51 7.88 -16.98 -6.27
CA ASP A 51 6.84 -16.28 -6.99
C ASP A 51 6.79 -14.80 -6.58
N PRO A 52 6.56 -13.89 -7.54
CA PRO A 52 6.44 -12.47 -7.23
C PRO A 52 5.13 -12.19 -6.48
N TYR A 53 5.09 -11.05 -5.80
CA TYR A 53 3.85 -10.57 -5.22
C TYR A 53 2.85 -10.23 -6.33
N PHE A 54 1.58 -10.30 -6.00
CA PHE A 54 0.51 -9.93 -6.94
C PHE A 54 0.45 -8.43 -7.18
N LEU A 55 0.57 -7.64 -6.11
CA LEU A 55 0.52 -6.19 -6.16
C LEU A 55 1.45 -5.60 -5.12
N VAL A 56 2.17 -4.56 -5.48
CA VAL A 56 2.99 -3.78 -4.57
C VAL A 56 2.49 -2.35 -4.56
N GLY A 57 2.10 -1.85 -3.39
CA GLY A 57 1.72 -0.46 -3.20
C GLY A 57 2.84 0.29 -2.49
N GLU A 58 3.11 1.51 -2.93
CA GLU A 58 4.14 2.35 -2.35
C GLU A 58 3.57 3.74 -2.07
N LEU A 59 3.69 4.17 -0.81
CA LEU A 59 3.24 5.50 -0.38
C LEU A 59 4.42 6.23 0.27
N GLU A 60 4.55 7.52 -0.02
CA GLU A 60 5.70 8.29 0.47
C GLU A 60 5.25 9.54 1.20
N TRP A 61 5.97 9.86 2.28
CA TRP A 61 5.85 11.09 3.05
C TRP A 61 7.23 11.73 3.21
N ASP A 62 7.25 13.01 3.60
CA ASP A 62 8.51 13.74 3.79
C ASP A 62 9.36 13.11 4.90
N ASP A 63 8.73 12.72 6.00
CA ASP A 63 9.41 12.19 7.18
C ASP A 63 8.48 11.26 7.96
N MET A 64 9.06 10.59 8.95
CA MET A 64 8.34 9.62 9.78
C MET A 64 7.22 10.28 10.58
N ALA A 65 7.42 11.49 11.05
CA ALA A 65 6.40 12.21 11.81
C ALA A 65 5.16 12.47 10.96
N SER A 66 5.33 12.85 9.70
CA SER A 66 4.23 13.07 8.77
C SER A 66 3.46 11.78 8.50
N LEU A 67 4.18 10.67 8.34
CA LEU A 67 3.57 9.37 8.14
C LEU A 67 2.74 8.96 9.37
N ARG A 68 3.26 9.13 10.57
CA ARG A 68 2.53 8.81 11.80
C ARG A 68 1.26 9.63 11.93
N ARG A 69 1.33 10.93 11.64
CA ARG A 69 0.14 11.79 11.66
C ARG A 69 -0.91 11.31 10.67
N ALA A 70 -0.48 10.89 9.48
CA ALA A 70 -1.40 10.35 8.49
C ALA A 70 -2.11 9.11 8.99
N PHE A 71 -1.38 8.18 9.61
CA PHE A 71 -1.96 6.94 10.12
C PHE A 71 -2.88 7.16 11.32
N GLU A 72 -2.64 8.20 12.11
CA GLU A 72 -3.46 8.54 13.26
C GLU A 72 -4.71 9.35 12.88
N SER A 73 -4.77 9.88 11.68
CA SER A 73 -5.91 10.65 11.20
C SER A 73 -7.14 9.76 10.96
N ASP A 74 -8.31 10.39 10.81
CA ASP A 74 -9.53 9.65 10.46
C ASP A 74 -9.38 8.96 9.12
N GLU A 75 -8.72 9.60 8.16
CA GLU A 75 -8.44 9.04 6.84
C GLU A 75 -7.51 7.82 6.96
N GLY A 76 -6.53 7.89 7.85
CA GLY A 76 -5.62 6.77 8.12
C GLY A 76 -6.33 5.58 8.72
N LYS A 77 -7.23 5.84 9.67
CA LYS A 77 -8.02 4.79 10.30
C LYS A 77 -8.96 4.12 9.28
N ALA A 78 -9.59 4.91 8.42
CA ALA A 78 -10.48 4.39 7.39
C ALA A 78 -9.71 3.53 6.38
N THR A 79 -8.54 3.99 5.95
CA THR A 79 -7.69 3.24 5.02
C THR A 79 -7.22 1.93 5.63
N ALA A 80 -6.79 1.96 6.90
CA ALA A 80 -6.36 0.77 7.62
C ALA A 80 -7.51 -0.23 7.80
N ALA A 81 -8.70 0.25 8.13
CA ALA A 81 -9.87 -0.61 8.30
C ALA A 81 -10.24 -1.33 6.99
N ASP A 82 -10.05 -0.67 5.86
CA ASP A 82 -10.35 -1.28 4.56
C ASP A 82 -9.40 -2.42 4.20
N MET A 83 -8.25 -2.52 4.85
CA MET A 83 -7.30 -3.60 4.60
C MET A 83 -7.90 -4.98 4.83
N GLN A 84 -8.87 -5.11 5.75
CA GLN A 84 -9.53 -6.41 5.97
C GLN A 84 -10.26 -6.91 4.73
N ASN A 85 -10.64 -6.03 3.82
CA ASN A 85 -11.27 -6.39 2.56
C ASN A 85 -10.27 -6.80 1.48
N LEU A 86 -8.97 -6.59 1.71
CA LEU A 86 -7.91 -6.84 0.75
C LEU A 86 -6.92 -7.92 1.21
N ALA A 87 -6.95 -8.32 2.47
CA ALA A 87 -5.92 -9.17 3.07
C ALA A 87 -6.19 -10.67 2.92
N GLY A 88 -7.25 -11.07 2.22
CA GLY A 88 -7.66 -12.47 2.14
C GLY A 88 -6.63 -13.42 1.55
N GLY A 89 -5.80 -12.95 0.61
CA GLY A 89 -4.72 -13.73 0.02
C GLY A 89 -3.40 -13.65 0.75
N GLY A 90 -3.31 -12.78 1.75
CA GLY A 90 -2.09 -12.47 2.48
C GLY A 90 -1.54 -11.11 2.11
N VAL A 91 -1.04 -10.39 3.11
CA VAL A 91 -0.47 -9.07 2.93
C VAL A 91 0.68 -8.85 3.91
N ARG A 92 1.71 -8.17 3.46
CA ARG A 92 2.80 -7.69 4.31
C ARG A 92 2.96 -6.20 4.10
N SER A 93 3.32 -5.48 5.16
CA SER A 93 3.59 -4.06 5.06
C SER A 93 4.80 -3.71 5.90
N MET A 94 5.51 -2.66 5.48
CA MET A 94 6.70 -2.21 6.18
C MET A 94 6.91 -0.73 5.91
N VAL A 95 7.62 -0.09 6.82
CA VAL A 95 7.97 1.33 6.73
C VAL A 95 9.48 1.44 6.85
N PHE A 96 10.06 2.28 6.03
CA PHE A 96 11.50 2.53 6.11
C PHE A 96 11.83 3.94 5.62
N GLU A 97 12.95 4.43 6.11
CA GLU A 97 13.52 5.68 5.63
C GLU A 97 14.35 5.41 4.38
N LEU A 98 14.38 6.38 3.48
CA LEU A 98 15.19 6.29 2.27
C LEU A 98 16.49 7.05 2.46
N GLU A 99 17.57 6.45 2.00
CA GLU A 99 18.89 7.08 1.97
C GLU A 99 19.33 7.12 0.52
N ASP A 100 19.59 8.33 0.01
CA ASP A 100 20.10 8.49 -1.34
C ASP A 100 21.60 8.21 -1.36
N LEU A 101 22.05 7.47 -2.37
CA LEU A 101 23.45 7.07 -2.49
C LEU A 101 24.20 7.87 -3.55
#